data_afe2dd7468b8750bc6fcdef57c4530d4
#
_entry.id   afe2dd7468b8750bc6fcdef57c4530d4
#
_cell.length_a   1.000
_cell.length_b   1.000
_cell.length_c   1.000
_cell.angle_alpha   90.00
_cell.angle_beta   90.00
_cell.angle_gamma   90.00
#
_symmetry.space_group_name_H-M   'P 1'
#
loop_
_entity.id
_entity.type
_entity.pdbx_description
1 polymer ?
#
loop_
_entity_poly.entity_id
_entity_poly.type
_entity_poly.pdbx_seq_one_letter_code
_entity_poly.pdbx_strand_id
1 'polypeptide(L)'
;MSLPDYIKTVSRQGRVDITNLTIQFGTGKQSFTALHNLSMSTKPGEFVCLLGSSGCGKSTLLAALAGHIQANGGSILVDGQQINGPHPERGLVFQQHTLFPWKKIIDNVAFGLKMKGISRAARHEQARELLKLMGLAGFENHYPAQLSGGMLQRVEIARVLINSPKVMLMDEPFGALDAQTRMMMQQLLLEVWERIKTTIVFITHDIDEALFLADRVLVMSARPGRIIEEINLDFTRPRHAELITSSHFMQLKRHCLELLHPQNSHFPLQRVHSLSDAPASEPDFAH
;
A
#
# COMPACT_ATOMS: atom_id res chain seq x y z
N MET A 1 -17.01 4.25 -17.50
CA MET A 1 -17.53 2.91 -17.13
C MET A 1 -18.09 3.04 -15.71
N SER A 2 -19.38 2.76 -15.45
CA SER A 2 -19.97 2.86 -14.12
C SER A 2 -19.47 1.73 -13.23
N LEU A 3 -19.27 2.01 -11.93
CA LEU A 3 -18.99 0.95 -10.95
C LEU A 3 -20.18 0.04 -10.81
N PRO A 4 -19.95 -1.28 -10.61
CA PRO A 4 -21.01 -2.21 -10.22
C PRO A 4 -21.72 -1.75 -8.94
N ASP A 5 -23.06 -1.90 -8.88
CA ASP A 5 -23.85 -1.38 -7.77
C ASP A 5 -23.49 -1.96 -6.40
N TYR A 6 -22.95 -3.18 -6.36
CA TYR A 6 -22.47 -3.83 -5.12
C TYR A 6 -21.24 -3.18 -4.50
N ILE A 7 -20.49 -2.36 -5.27
CA ILE A 7 -19.29 -1.64 -4.80
C ILE A 7 -19.63 -0.23 -4.25
N LYS A 8 -20.75 0.36 -4.65
CA LYS A 8 -21.10 1.76 -4.36
C LYS A 8 -21.40 2.10 -2.89
N THR A 9 -21.54 1.11 -2.01
CA THR A 9 -22.11 1.31 -0.66
C THR A 9 -21.05 1.60 0.43
N VAL A 10 -19.77 1.55 0.13
CA VAL A 10 -18.69 1.53 1.15
C VAL A 10 -18.16 2.92 1.55
N SER A 11 -18.45 3.97 0.77
CA SER A 11 -17.79 5.28 0.84
C SER A 11 -17.99 6.10 2.15
N ARG A 12 -18.75 5.59 3.14
CA ARG A 12 -18.96 6.26 4.44
C ARG A 12 -18.56 5.41 5.65
N GLN A 13 -17.92 4.27 5.41
CA GLN A 13 -17.50 3.32 6.43
C GLN A 13 -16.01 3.06 6.32
N GLY A 14 -15.44 2.41 7.35
CA GLY A 14 -14.04 2.03 7.36
C GLY A 14 -13.15 3.01 8.11
N ARG A 15 -13.70 3.76 9.08
CA ARG A 15 -12.90 4.50 10.03
C ARG A 15 -12.12 3.52 10.90
N VAL A 16 -10.81 3.71 10.98
CA VAL A 16 -9.92 2.96 11.87
C VAL A 16 -9.48 3.87 12.99
N ASP A 17 -9.64 3.44 14.23
CA ASP A 17 -9.11 4.15 15.42
C ASP A 17 -8.21 3.19 16.19
N ILE A 18 -6.96 3.57 16.38
CA ILE A 18 -5.97 2.86 17.19
C ILE A 18 -5.57 3.76 18.35
N THR A 19 -5.66 3.24 19.57
CA THR A 19 -5.32 3.98 20.77
C THR A 19 -4.31 3.21 21.60
N ASN A 20 -3.13 3.80 21.82
CA ASN A 20 -2.05 3.31 22.69
C ASN A 20 -1.66 1.85 22.45
N LEU A 21 -1.67 1.42 21.16
CA LEU A 21 -1.42 0.05 20.77
C LEU A 21 0.01 -0.38 21.13
N THR A 22 0.10 -1.46 21.88
CA THR A 22 1.37 -2.11 22.19
C THR A 22 1.30 -3.57 21.81
N ILE A 23 2.32 -4.03 21.04
CA ILE A 23 2.47 -5.44 20.63
C ILE A 23 3.86 -5.91 21.00
N GLN A 24 3.89 -7.03 21.75
CA GLN A 24 5.11 -7.68 22.20
C GLN A 24 5.10 -9.13 21.76
N PHE A 25 6.27 -9.65 21.41
CA PHE A 25 6.49 -11.05 21.07
C PHE A 25 7.48 -11.68 22.04
N GLY A 26 7.35 -12.99 22.25
CA GLY A 26 8.19 -13.76 23.14
C GLY A 26 7.75 -13.64 24.62
N THR A 27 8.46 -14.33 25.50
CA THR A 27 8.20 -14.37 26.94
C THR A 27 9.50 -14.19 27.73
N GLY A 28 9.40 -13.59 28.91
CA GLY A 28 10.54 -13.40 29.81
C GLY A 28 11.68 -12.58 29.19
N LYS A 29 12.93 -13.08 29.31
CA LYS A 29 14.13 -12.38 28.84
C LYS A 29 14.26 -12.31 27.30
N GLN A 30 13.47 -13.10 26.56
CA GLN A 30 13.46 -13.10 25.09
C GLN A 30 12.29 -12.29 24.51
N SER A 31 11.57 -11.54 25.35
CA SER A 31 10.50 -10.67 24.86
C SER A 31 11.07 -9.44 24.15
N PHE A 32 10.44 -9.03 23.06
CA PHE A 32 10.73 -7.76 22.41
C PHE A 32 9.43 -7.04 22.05
N THR A 33 9.48 -5.71 22.15
CA THR A 33 8.35 -4.86 21.80
C THR A 33 8.46 -4.48 20.31
N ALA A 34 7.50 -4.92 19.52
CA ALA A 34 7.43 -4.59 18.10
C ALA A 34 6.78 -3.21 17.89
N LEU A 35 5.67 -2.94 18.58
CA LEU A 35 4.97 -1.65 18.59
C LEU A 35 4.81 -1.17 20.03
N HIS A 36 4.99 0.13 20.26
CA HIS A 36 4.89 0.70 21.59
C HIS A 36 4.07 2.00 21.59
N ASN A 37 2.93 1.96 22.28
CA ASN A 37 2.06 3.12 22.50
C ASN A 37 1.71 3.85 21.18
N LEU A 38 1.40 3.10 20.13
CA LEU A 38 1.07 3.65 18.81
C LEU A 38 -0.40 4.05 18.77
N SER A 39 -0.66 5.29 18.39
CA SER A 39 -2.02 5.81 18.18
C SER A 39 -2.13 6.42 16.80
N MET A 40 -3.22 6.12 16.10
CA MET A 40 -3.58 6.72 14.81
C MET A 40 -5.08 6.60 14.58
N SER A 41 -5.61 7.45 13.71
CA SER A 41 -6.98 7.30 13.20
C SER A 41 -7.01 7.51 11.71
N THR A 42 -8.01 6.94 11.02
CA THR A 42 -8.27 7.21 9.61
C THR A 42 -9.69 7.76 9.43
N LYS A 43 -9.88 8.54 8.37
CA LYS A 43 -11.24 8.91 7.93
C LYS A 43 -11.78 7.81 7.01
N PRO A 44 -13.12 7.59 6.93
CA PRO A 44 -13.70 6.73 5.91
C PRO A 44 -13.26 7.15 4.50
N GLY A 45 -12.80 6.19 3.71
CA GLY A 45 -12.35 6.44 2.34
C GLY A 45 -10.99 7.14 2.22
N GLU A 46 -10.24 7.33 3.30
CA GLU A 46 -8.89 7.91 3.28
C GLU A 46 -7.86 6.89 2.77
N PHE A 47 -6.88 7.36 2.01
CA PHE A 47 -5.70 6.58 1.64
C PHE A 47 -4.54 6.98 2.55
N VAL A 48 -4.19 6.14 3.53
CA VAL A 48 -3.11 6.38 4.48
C VAL A 48 -1.94 5.45 4.18
N CYS A 49 -0.73 6.01 4.06
CA CYS A 49 0.51 5.24 3.96
C CYS A 49 1.25 5.20 5.30
N LEU A 50 1.73 4.01 5.65
CA LEU A 50 2.69 3.78 6.73
C LEU A 50 4.08 3.66 6.10
N LEU A 51 4.92 4.66 6.31
CA LEU A 51 6.28 4.74 5.77
C LEU A 51 7.28 4.46 6.90
N GLY A 52 8.28 3.61 6.64
CA GLY A 52 9.33 3.33 7.61
C GLY A 52 10.32 2.30 7.13
N SER A 53 11.47 2.21 7.79
CA SER A 53 12.52 1.24 7.48
C SER A 53 12.05 -0.21 7.66
N SER A 54 12.75 -1.16 7.05
CA SER A 54 12.45 -2.58 7.24
C SER A 54 12.56 -2.97 8.72
N GLY A 55 11.60 -3.77 9.19
CA GLY A 55 11.57 -4.26 10.56
C GLY A 55 11.12 -3.26 11.62
N CYS A 56 10.61 -2.07 11.27
CA CYS A 56 10.07 -1.10 12.24
C CYS A 56 8.69 -1.46 12.81
N GLY A 57 8.06 -2.55 12.37
CA GLY A 57 6.77 -3.01 12.91
C GLY A 57 5.55 -2.79 12.00
N LYS A 58 5.73 -2.30 10.75
CA LYS A 58 4.63 -2.04 9.81
C LYS A 58 3.74 -3.27 9.56
N SER A 59 4.34 -4.39 9.18
CA SER A 59 3.59 -5.64 8.94
C SER A 59 2.95 -6.20 10.21
N THR A 60 3.56 -5.94 11.40
CA THR A 60 2.95 -6.27 12.69
C THR A 60 1.68 -5.45 12.93
N LEU A 61 1.72 -4.15 12.64
CA LEU A 61 0.55 -3.27 12.73
C LEU A 61 -0.55 -3.73 11.76
N LEU A 62 -0.17 -4.07 10.52
CA LEU A 62 -1.12 -4.55 9.52
C LEU A 62 -1.78 -5.87 9.96
N ALA A 63 -0.99 -6.81 10.50
CA ALA A 63 -1.49 -8.07 11.01
C ALA A 63 -2.46 -7.89 12.20
N ALA A 64 -2.20 -6.91 13.07
CA ALA A 64 -3.12 -6.54 14.15
C ALA A 64 -4.42 -5.92 13.61
N LEU A 65 -4.32 -5.01 12.61
CA LEU A 65 -5.49 -4.45 11.91
C LEU A 65 -6.31 -5.53 11.19
N ALA A 66 -5.66 -6.52 10.60
CA ALA A 66 -6.34 -7.67 10.00
C ALA A 66 -7.01 -8.59 11.04
N GLY A 67 -6.61 -8.49 12.32
CA GLY A 67 -7.09 -9.33 13.40
C GLY A 67 -6.33 -10.66 13.55
N HIS A 68 -5.15 -10.79 12.93
CA HIS A 68 -4.30 -11.98 13.05
C HIS A 68 -3.43 -11.96 14.32
N ILE A 69 -3.19 -10.79 14.88
CA ILE A 69 -2.40 -10.60 16.11
C ILE A 69 -3.24 -9.82 17.11
N GLN A 70 -3.26 -10.29 18.35
CA GLN A 70 -3.89 -9.59 19.47
C GLN A 70 -2.93 -8.59 20.09
N ALA A 71 -3.45 -7.44 20.48
CA ALA A 71 -2.68 -6.43 21.21
C ALA A 71 -2.41 -6.85 22.65
N ASN A 72 -1.22 -6.52 23.16
CA ASN A 72 -0.89 -6.65 24.58
C ASN A 72 -1.41 -5.45 25.41
N GLY A 73 -1.66 -4.31 24.74
CA GLY A 73 -2.23 -3.11 25.33
C GLY A 73 -2.81 -2.17 24.28
N GLY A 74 -3.69 -1.30 24.72
CA GLY A 74 -4.43 -0.42 23.83
C GLY A 74 -5.62 -1.07 23.13
N SER A 75 -6.15 -0.44 22.09
CA SER A 75 -7.31 -0.92 21.35
C SER A 75 -7.23 -0.60 19.87
N ILE A 76 -7.90 -1.41 19.05
CA ILE A 76 -8.10 -1.19 17.61
C ILE A 76 -9.59 -1.30 17.33
N LEU A 77 -10.18 -0.23 16.81
CA LEU A 77 -11.59 -0.17 16.45
C LEU A 77 -11.73 0.05 14.93
N VAL A 78 -12.72 -0.56 14.32
CA VAL A 78 -13.18 -0.24 12.97
C VAL A 78 -14.65 0.15 13.05
N ASP A 79 -14.98 1.36 12.61
CA ASP A 79 -16.32 1.96 12.77
C ASP A 79 -16.84 1.87 14.22
N GLY A 80 -15.98 2.08 15.20
CA GLY A 80 -16.29 2.00 16.63
C GLY A 80 -16.41 0.58 17.20
N GLN A 81 -16.21 -0.47 16.40
CA GLN A 81 -16.25 -1.86 16.84
C GLN A 81 -14.85 -2.43 17.05
N GLN A 82 -14.64 -3.05 18.23
CA GLN A 82 -13.37 -3.70 18.57
C GLN A 82 -13.06 -4.87 17.60
N ILE A 83 -11.80 -4.95 17.15
CA ILE A 83 -11.32 -6.07 16.37
C ILE A 83 -11.07 -7.29 17.28
N ASN A 84 -11.78 -8.39 17.03
CA ASN A 84 -11.65 -9.63 17.80
C ASN A 84 -11.04 -10.78 16.99
N GLY A 85 -10.77 -10.59 15.69
CA GLY A 85 -10.23 -11.60 14.78
C GLY A 85 -10.35 -11.20 13.32
N PRO A 86 -9.91 -12.03 12.38
CA PRO A 86 -10.06 -11.77 10.94
C PRO A 86 -11.51 -11.61 10.52
N HIS A 87 -11.77 -10.69 9.60
CA HIS A 87 -13.13 -10.42 9.11
C HIS A 87 -13.10 -9.99 7.62
N PRO A 88 -14.08 -10.41 6.78
CA PRO A 88 -14.11 -10.06 5.35
C PRO A 88 -14.18 -8.56 5.04
N GLU A 89 -14.63 -7.73 5.99
CA GLU A 89 -14.67 -6.27 5.85
C GLU A 89 -13.28 -5.62 5.94
N ARG A 90 -12.26 -6.39 6.35
CA ARG A 90 -10.85 -6.00 6.36
C ARG A 90 -10.10 -6.87 5.36
N GLY A 91 -10.03 -6.39 4.12
CA GLY A 91 -9.33 -7.09 3.05
C GLY A 91 -7.83 -6.92 3.15
N LEU A 92 -7.05 -7.99 3.00
CA LEU A 92 -5.60 -7.98 3.08
C LEU A 92 -4.99 -8.39 1.74
N VAL A 93 -4.09 -7.54 1.21
CA VAL A 93 -3.23 -7.82 0.06
C VAL A 93 -1.81 -7.99 0.58
N PHE A 94 -1.25 -9.16 0.39
CA PHE A 94 0.10 -9.51 0.85
C PHE A 94 1.18 -9.08 -0.14
N GLN A 95 2.42 -9.00 0.33
CA GLN A 95 3.60 -8.77 -0.49
C GLN A 95 3.84 -9.93 -1.48
N GLN A 96 3.62 -11.16 -1.04
CA GLN A 96 3.70 -12.35 -1.89
C GLN A 96 2.32 -12.71 -2.45
N HIS A 97 2.30 -13.25 -3.67
CA HIS A 97 1.06 -13.69 -4.27
C HIS A 97 0.48 -14.90 -3.53
N THR A 98 -0.80 -14.80 -3.18
CA THR A 98 -1.55 -15.83 -2.42
C THR A 98 -2.67 -16.46 -3.24
N LEU A 99 -2.65 -16.28 -4.57
CA LEU A 99 -3.63 -16.88 -5.48
C LEU A 99 -3.58 -18.41 -5.42
N PHE A 100 -4.73 -19.04 -5.53
CA PHE A 100 -4.83 -20.49 -5.64
C PHE A 100 -4.29 -20.94 -7.00
N PRO A 101 -3.12 -21.61 -7.08
CA PRO A 101 -2.47 -21.91 -8.36
C PRO A 101 -3.27 -22.91 -9.21
N TRP A 102 -4.11 -23.73 -8.59
CA TRP A 102 -4.99 -24.71 -9.24
C TRP A 102 -6.35 -24.16 -9.66
N LYS A 103 -6.64 -22.88 -9.41
CA LYS A 103 -7.88 -22.22 -9.82
C LYS A 103 -7.64 -21.24 -10.97
N LYS A 104 -8.62 -21.15 -11.87
CA LYS A 104 -8.65 -20.10 -12.88
C LYS A 104 -8.75 -18.71 -12.23
N ILE A 105 -8.32 -17.69 -12.96
CA ILE A 105 -8.33 -16.29 -12.49
C ILE A 105 -9.73 -15.85 -12.04
N ILE A 106 -10.76 -16.14 -12.83
CA ILE A 106 -12.15 -15.84 -12.46
C ILE A 106 -12.57 -16.51 -11.16
N ASP A 107 -12.15 -17.76 -10.91
CA ASP A 107 -12.48 -18.50 -9.69
C ASP A 107 -11.65 -18.03 -8.48
N ASN A 108 -10.43 -17.50 -8.71
CA ASN A 108 -9.66 -16.82 -7.69
C ASN A 108 -10.38 -15.56 -7.22
N VAL A 109 -10.75 -14.69 -8.14
CA VAL A 109 -11.46 -13.44 -7.83
C VAL A 109 -12.80 -13.74 -7.18
N ALA A 110 -13.61 -14.63 -7.75
CA ALA A 110 -14.95 -14.96 -7.27
C ALA A 110 -14.97 -15.78 -5.95
N PHE A 111 -13.80 -16.12 -5.37
CA PHE A 111 -13.74 -17.03 -4.23
C PHE A 111 -14.46 -16.51 -2.99
N GLY A 112 -14.29 -15.26 -2.64
CA GLY A 112 -14.95 -14.65 -1.48
C GLY A 112 -16.49 -14.66 -1.62
N LEU A 113 -17.00 -14.38 -2.81
CA LEU A 113 -18.45 -14.46 -3.09
C LEU A 113 -18.98 -15.90 -3.04
N LYS A 114 -18.15 -16.89 -3.43
CA LYS A 114 -18.48 -18.31 -3.24
C LYS A 114 -18.69 -18.63 -1.76
N MET A 115 -17.83 -18.12 -0.88
CA MET A 115 -17.95 -18.34 0.58
C MET A 115 -19.21 -17.68 1.17
N LYS A 116 -19.68 -16.60 0.54
CA LYS A 116 -20.96 -15.92 0.88
C LYS A 116 -22.20 -16.64 0.29
N GLY A 117 -22.05 -17.80 -0.37
CA GLY A 117 -23.15 -18.57 -0.95
C GLY A 117 -23.72 -18.02 -2.27
N ILE A 118 -23.05 -17.03 -2.89
CA ILE A 118 -23.52 -16.42 -4.15
C ILE A 118 -23.42 -17.45 -5.30
N SER A 119 -24.46 -17.53 -6.12
CA SER A 119 -24.55 -18.47 -7.24
C SER A 119 -23.36 -18.31 -8.21
N ARG A 120 -22.97 -19.39 -8.90
CA ARG A 120 -21.83 -19.37 -9.82
C ARG A 120 -22.00 -18.33 -10.94
N ALA A 121 -23.19 -18.22 -11.49
CA ALA A 121 -23.49 -17.26 -12.55
C ALA A 121 -23.27 -15.82 -12.07
N ALA A 122 -23.89 -15.45 -10.93
CA ALA A 122 -23.79 -14.10 -10.37
C ALA A 122 -22.36 -13.72 -9.93
N ARG A 123 -21.65 -14.61 -9.21
CA ARG A 123 -20.29 -14.30 -8.77
C ARG A 123 -19.30 -14.22 -9.93
N HIS A 124 -19.47 -15.02 -11.01
CA HIS A 124 -18.62 -14.94 -12.20
C HIS A 124 -18.91 -13.67 -13.00
N GLU A 125 -20.15 -13.19 -13.04
CA GLU A 125 -20.49 -11.92 -13.68
C GLU A 125 -19.77 -10.76 -12.98
N GLN A 126 -19.91 -10.66 -11.65
CA GLN A 126 -19.22 -9.65 -10.86
C GLN A 126 -17.70 -9.74 -11.00
N ALA A 127 -17.14 -10.96 -11.03
CA ALA A 127 -15.70 -11.15 -11.21
C ALA A 127 -15.22 -10.68 -12.59
N ARG A 128 -16.01 -10.90 -13.68
CA ARG A 128 -15.65 -10.39 -15.02
C ARG A 128 -15.67 -8.88 -15.07
N GLU A 129 -16.67 -8.24 -14.50
CA GLU A 129 -16.75 -6.77 -14.44
C GLU A 129 -15.53 -6.19 -13.72
N LEU A 130 -15.14 -6.78 -12.59
CA LEU A 130 -13.98 -6.32 -11.82
C LEU A 130 -12.65 -6.60 -12.55
N LEU A 131 -12.50 -7.79 -13.17
CA LEU A 131 -11.33 -8.11 -14.01
C LEU A 131 -11.21 -7.13 -15.18
N LYS A 132 -12.32 -6.76 -15.82
CA LYS A 132 -12.33 -5.75 -16.88
C LYS A 132 -11.88 -4.37 -16.35
N LEU A 133 -12.34 -3.97 -15.16
CA LEU A 133 -11.89 -2.73 -14.51
C LEU A 133 -10.39 -2.76 -14.22
N MET A 134 -9.84 -3.92 -13.86
CA MET A 134 -8.41 -4.13 -13.61
C MET A 134 -7.57 -4.32 -14.89
N GLY A 135 -8.17 -4.17 -16.08
CA GLY A 135 -7.48 -4.37 -17.36
C GLY A 135 -7.08 -5.82 -17.65
N LEU A 136 -7.85 -6.77 -17.12
CA LEU A 136 -7.62 -8.22 -17.26
C LEU A 136 -8.73 -8.93 -18.06
N ALA A 137 -9.47 -8.20 -18.90
CA ALA A 137 -10.43 -8.80 -19.82
C ALA A 137 -9.73 -9.78 -20.76
N GLY A 138 -10.30 -10.99 -20.92
CA GLY A 138 -9.72 -12.07 -21.73
C GLY A 138 -8.83 -13.04 -20.95
N PHE A 139 -8.46 -12.73 -19.71
CA PHE A 139 -7.62 -13.59 -18.86
C PHE A 139 -8.42 -14.43 -17.84
N GLU A 140 -9.75 -14.38 -17.88
CA GLU A 140 -10.64 -15.03 -16.90
C GLU A 140 -10.40 -16.53 -16.77
N ASN A 141 -10.10 -17.19 -17.89
CA ASN A 141 -9.91 -18.64 -17.97
C ASN A 141 -8.46 -19.10 -17.79
N HIS A 142 -7.51 -18.19 -17.63
CA HIS A 142 -6.10 -18.48 -17.38
C HIS A 142 -5.88 -18.94 -15.93
N TYR A 143 -4.75 -19.59 -15.70
CA TYR A 143 -4.24 -19.94 -14.38
C TYR A 143 -3.16 -18.93 -13.94
N PRO A 144 -2.90 -18.78 -12.64
CA PRO A 144 -1.88 -17.84 -12.15
C PRO A 144 -0.51 -17.98 -12.82
N ALA A 145 -0.05 -19.21 -13.05
CA ALA A 145 1.24 -19.47 -13.71
C ALA A 145 1.38 -18.91 -15.15
N GLN A 146 0.28 -18.50 -15.77
CA GLN A 146 0.23 -17.96 -17.12
C GLN A 146 0.26 -16.42 -17.17
N LEU A 147 0.31 -15.76 -16.00
CA LEU A 147 0.24 -14.31 -15.88
C LEU A 147 1.60 -13.72 -15.49
N SER A 148 1.87 -12.48 -15.92
CA SER A 148 3.01 -11.70 -15.43
C SER A 148 2.83 -11.28 -13.97
N GLY A 149 3.90 -10.88 -13.27
CA GLY A 149 3.83 -10.43 -11.88
C GLY A 149 2.85 -9.27 -11.66
N GLY A 150 2.86 -8.26 -12.54
CA GLY A 150 1.90 -7.16 -12.46
C GLY A 150 0.45 -7.60 -12.72
N MET A 151 0.21 -8.59 -13.59
CA MET A 151 -1.12 -9.16 -13.78
C MET A 151 -1.59 -9.94 -12.54
N LEU A 152 -0.70 -10.71 -11.92
CA LEU A 152 -0.98 -11.43 -10.68
C LEU A 152 -1.38 -10.45 -9.58
N GLN A 153 -0.68 -9.33 -9.46
CA GLN A 153 -0.98 -8.30 -8.47
C GLN A 153 -2.38 -7.67 -8.69
N ARG A 154 -2.76 -7.42 -9.94
CA ARG A 154 -4.12 -6.96 -10.28
C ARG A 154 -5.19 -7.96 -9.88
N VAL A 155 -4.94 -9.25 -10.07
CA VAL A 155 -5.85 -10.32 -9.63
C VAL A 155 -5.97 -10.37 -8.11
N GLU A 156 -4.86 -10.21 -7.37
CA GLU A 156 -4.88 -10.15 -5.90
C GLU A 156 -5.75 -8.99 -5.39
N ILE A 157 -5.55 -7.80 -5.96
CA ILE A 157 -6.34 -6.62 -5.62
C ILE A 157 -7.82 -6.87 -5.94
N ALA A 158 -8.13 -7.40 -7.13
CA ALA A 158 -9.50 -7.75 -7.53
C ALA A 158 -10.15 -8.76 -6.57
N ARG A 159 -9.42 -9.80 -6.15
CA ARG A 159 -9.89 -10.83 -5.22
C ARG A 159 -10.29 -10.27 -3.86
N VAL A 160 -9.59 -9.22 -3.42
CA VAL A 160 -9.92 -8.51 -2.19
C VAL A 160 -11.11 -7.57 -2.41
N LEU A 161 -11.07 -6.75 -3.45
CA LEU A 161 -12.08 -5.73 -3.76
C LEU A 161 -13.48 -6.31 -4.01
N ILE A 162 -13.58 -7.51 -4.58
CA ILE A 162 -14.89 -8.13 -4.88
C ILE A 162 -15.74 -8.36 -3.62
N ASN A 163 -15.10 -8.42 -2.46
CA ASN A 163 -15.79 -8.56 -1.19
C ASN A 163 -16.35 -7.25 -0.64
N SER A 164 -16.07 -6.11 -1.30
CA SER A 164 -16.42 -4.76 -0.88
C SER A 164 -15.94 -4.47 0.56
N PRO A 165 -14.62 -4.60 0.84
CA PRO A 165 -14.12 -4.39 2.19
C PRO A 165 -14.26 -2.92 2.60
N LYS A 166 -14.56 -2.66 3.88
CA LYS A 166 -14.56 -1.31 4.47
C LYS A 166 -13.15 -0.75 4.57
N VAL A 167 -12.19 -1.61 4.91
CA VAL A 167 -10.78 -1.29 5.03
C VAL A 167 -9.96 -2.27 4.19
N MET A 168 -9.08 -1.74 3.37
CA MET A 168 -8.13 -2.51 2.57
C MET A 168 -6.73 -2.30 3.13
N LEU A 169 -6.11 -3.39 3.53
CA LEU A 169 -4.78 -3.44 4.12
C LEU A 169 -3.81 -3.95 3.06
N MET A 170 -2.72 -3.24 2.80
CA MET A 170 -1.77 -3.59 1.74
C MET A 170 -0.34 -3.59 2.28
N ASP A 171 0.33 -4.75 2.22
CA ASP A 171 1.71 -4.92 2.72
C ASP A 171 2.69 -4.94 1.55
N GLU A 172 3.35 -3.82 1.26
CA GLU A 172 4.34 -3.64 0.20
C GLU A 172 3.94 -4.28 -1.15
N PRO A 173 2.71 -4.03 -1.66
CA PRO A 173 2.13 -4.83 -2.74
C PRO A 173 2.86 -4.68 -4.07
N PHE A 174 3.68 -3.64 -4.24
CA PHE A 174 4.38 -3.37 -5.49
C PHE A 174 5.89 -3.57 -5.39
N GLY A 175 6.40 -4.06 -4.26
CA GLY A 175 7.84 -4.19 -3.99
C GLY A 175 8.57 -5.14 -4.94
N ALA A 176 7.89 -6.15 -5.49
CA ALA A 176 8.48 -7.13 -6.42
C ALA A 176 8.40 -6.70 -7.92
N LEU A 177 7.80 -5.55 -8.22
CA LEU A 177 7.59 -5.09 -9.60
C LEU A 177 8.75 -4.20 -10.06
N ASP A 178 9.05 -4.26 -11.37
CA ASP A 178 9.95 -3.29 -12.00
C ASP A 178 9.34 -1.87 -11.97
N ALA A 179 10.17 -0.84 -12.16
CA ALA A 179 9.78 0.55 -12.00
C ALA A 179 8.61 0.97 -12.90
N GLN A 180 8.59 0.53 -14.17
CA GLN A 180 7.54 0.89 -15.11
C GLN A 180 6.21 0.22 -14.76
N THR A 181 6.24 -1.08 -14.47
CA THR A 181 5.06 -1.85 -14.04
C THR A 181 4.52 -1.30 -12.71
N ARG A 182 5.41 -0.94 -11.78
CA ARG A 182 5.04 -0.35 -10.49
C ARG A 182 4.27 0.96 -10.68
N MET A 183 4.77 1.88 -11.50
CA MET A 183 4.08 3.15 -11.78
C MET A 183 2.70 2.92 -12.40
N MET A 184 2.57 2.01 -13.36
CA MET A 184 1.28 1.66 -13.95
C MET A 184 0.31 1.08 -12.90
N MET A 185 0.81 0.26 -11.97
CA MET A 185 0.01 -0.33 -10.90
C MET A 185 -0.46 0.70 -9.88
N GLN A 186 0.39 1.66 -9.54
CA GLN A 186 0.05 2.77 -8.65
C GLN A 186 -1.05 3.65 -9.25
N GLN A 187 -0.94 4.01 -10.52
CA GLN A 187 -1.97 4.77 -11.24
C GLN A 187 -3.30 4.00 -11.28
N LEU A 188 -3.26 2.72 -11.66
CA LEU A 188 -4.46 1.87 -11.68
C LEU A 188 -5.11 1.77 -10.30
N LEU A 189 -4.31 1.60 -9.23
CA LEU A 189 -4.83 1.54 -7.86
C LEU A 189 -5.53 2.86 -7.50
N LEU A 190 -4.95 4.02 -7.84
CA LEU A 190 -5.58 5.31 -7.60
C LEU A 190 -6.90 5.48 -8.38
N GLU A 191 -6.91 5.15 -9.67
CA GLU A 191 -8.13 5.20 -10.49
C GLU A 191 -9.26 4.33 -9.92
N VAL A 192 -8.95 3.12 -9.48
CA VAL A 192 -9.90 2.20 -8.88
C VAL A 192 -10.35 2.72 -7.52
N TRP A 193 -9.42 3.17 -6.67
CA TRP A 193 -9.73 3.70 -5.34
C TRP A 193 -10.56 4.98 -5.40
N GLU A 194 -10.29 5.90 -6.32
CA GLU A 194 -11.09 7.13 -6.50
C GLU A 194 -12.56 6.85 -6.79
N ARG A 195 -12.83 5.72 -7.43
CA ARG A 195 -14.20 5.27 -7.73
C ARG A 195 -14.87 4.58 -6.54
N ILE A 196 -14.12 3.76 -5.80
CA ILE A 196 -14.66 2.88 -4.74
C ILE A 196 -14.66 3.59 -3.39
N LYS A 197 -13.64 4.42 -3.09
CA LYS A 197 -13.46 5.16 -1.83
C LYS A 197 -13.50 4.26 -0.58
N THR A 198 -12.96 3.03 -0.68
CA THR A 198 -12.65 2.23 0.50
C THR A 198 -11.47 2.85 1.26
N THR A 199 -11.45 2.73 2.58
CA THR A 199 -10.29 3.16 3.38
C THR A 199 -9.10 2.25 3.06
N ILE A 200 -7.93 2.83 2.76
CA ILE A 200 -6.71 2.06 2.51
C ILE A 200 -5.67 2.38 3.58
N VAL A 201 -5.11 1.33 4.17
CA VAL A 201 -3.87 1.39 4.96
C VAL A 201 -2.80 0.65 4.17
N PHE A 202 -1.87 1.42 3.62
CA PHE A 202 -0.85 0.95 2.69
C PHE A 202 0.52 1.00 3.37
N ILE A 203 1.26 -0.10 3.35
CA ILE A 203 2.61 -0.18 3.88
C ILE A 203 3.61 -0.13 2.74
N THR A 204 4.61 0.72 2.89
CA THR A 204 5.77 0.77 1.99
C THR A 204 7.02 1.27 2.72
N HIS A 205 8.18 0.97 2.16
CA HIS A 205 9.45 1.59 2.50
C HIS A 205 9.92 2.58 1.43
N ASP A 206 9.16 2.72 0.33
CA ASP A 206 9.45 3.63 -0.77
C ASP A 206 8.73 4.97 -0.54
N ILE A 207 9.53 6.03 -0.42
CA ILE A 207 9.04 7.39 -0.15
C ILE A 207 8.22 7.92 -1.33
N ASP A 208 8.66 7.68 -2.57
CA ASP A 208 7.97 8.16 -3.77
C ASP A 208 6.59 7.54 -3.86
N GLU A 209 6.48 6.24 -3.56
CA GLU A 209 5.23 5.52 -3.51
C GLU A 209 4.29 6.08 -2.45
N ALA A 210 4.78 6.30 -1.21
CA ALA A 210 3.99 6.86 -0.13
C ALA A 210 3.44 8.25 -0.48
N LEU A 211 4.30 9.14 -0.99
CA LEU A 211 3.92 10.51 -1.38
C LEU A 211 2.99 10.53 -2.60
N PHE A 212 3.18 9.61 -3.55
CA PHE A 212 2.37 9.57 -4.77
C PHE A 212 0.95 9.03 -4.50
N LEU A 213 0.79 8.07 -3.59
CA LEU A 213 -0.49 7.38 -3.37
C LEU A 213 -1.36 8.03 -2.29
N ALA A 214 -0.77 8.43 -1.15
CA ALA A 214 -1.52 8.72 0.06
C ALA A 214 -2.20 10.09 0.07
N ASP A 215 -3.26 10.22 0.87
CA ASP A 215 -3.76 11.51 1.34
C ASP A 215 -2.94 11.96 2.56
N ARG A 216 -2.42 10.98 3.35
CA ARG A 216 -1.61 11.21 4.54
C ARG A 216 -0.56 10.11 4.70
N VAL A 217 0.66 10.51 5.04
CA VAL A 217 1.78 9.61 5.33
C VAL A 217 2.06 9.62 6.83
N LEU A 218 2.09 8.46 7.44
CA LEU A 218 2.49 8.25 8.82
C LEU A 218 3.90 7.66 8.82
N VAL A 219 4.88 8.43 9.29
CA VAL A 219 6.27 8.00 9.35
C VAL A 219 6.51 7.26 10.65
N MET A 220 7.06 6.05 10.55
CA MET A 220 7.32 5.18 11.69
C MET A 220 8.82 5.16 12.07
N SER A 221 9.10 5.23 13.38
CA SER A 221 10.45 5.02 13.94
C SER A 221 10.94 3.60 13.73
N ALA A 222 12.26 3.41 13.85
CA ALA A 222 12.84 2.09 14.10
C ALA A 222 12.30 1.49 15.42
N ARG A 223 12.61 0.19 15.67
CA ARG A 223 12.10 -0.54 16.85
C ARG A 223 12.34 0.14 18.18
N PRO A 224 11.35 0.18 19.08
CA PRO A 224 9.94 -0.20 18.88
C PRO A 224 9.23 0.79 17.96
N GLY A 225 8.36 0.26 17.07
CA GLY A 225 7.62 1.07 16.12
C GLY A 225 6.68 2.06 16.82
N ARG A 226 6.80 3.33 16.44
CA ARG A 226 5.93 4.44 16.86
C ARG A 226 5.72 5.35 15.67
N ILE A 227 4.62 6.07 15.63
CA ILE A 227 4.47 7.17 14.68
C ILE A 227 5.29 8.34 15.20
N ILE A 228 6.24 8.82 14.40
CA ILE A 228 7.09 9.96 14.72
C ILE A 228 6.60 11.24 14.07
N GLU A 229 5.92 11.14 12.94
CA GLU A 229 5.33 12.28 12.25
C GLU A 229 4.15 11.87 11.37
N GLU A 230 3.18 12.77 11.23
CA GLU A 230 2.05 12.68 10.29
C GLU A 230 2.17 13.81 9.27
N ILE A 231 2.27 13.44 7.98
CA ILE A 231 2.39 14.38 6.87
C ILE A 231 1.10 14.35 6.06
N ASN A 232 0.34 15.43 6.08
CA ASN A 232 -0.83 15.59 5.22
C ASN A 232 -0.37 16.05 3.84
N LEU A 233 -0.88 15.39 2.79
CA LEU A 233 -0.53 15.70 1.42
C LEU A 233 -1.66 16.49 0.76
N ASP A 234 -1.34 17.68 0.28
CA ASP A 234 -2.26 18.62 -0.38
C ASP A 234 -2.28 18.48 -1.91
N PHE A 235 -1.66 17.43 -2.44
CA PHE A 235 -1.64 17.17 -3.87
C PHE A 235 -3.05 16.91 -4.41
N THR A 236 -3.42 17.64 -5.45
CA THR A 236 -4.71 17.47 -6.14
C THR A 236 -4.81 16.10 -6.80
N ARG A 237 -6.04 15.62 -6.96
CA ARG A 237 -6.36 14.41 -7.71
C ARG A 237 -7.13 14.76 -8.99
N PRO A 238 -6.98 14.01 -10.10
CA PRO A 238 -6.13 12.82 -10.26
C PRO A 238 -4.63 13.17 -10.25
N ARG A 239 -3.79 12.25 -9.75
CA ARG A 239 -2.33 12.38 -9.71
C ARG A 239 -1.70 11.78 -10.97
N HIS A 240 -0.81 12.53 -11.59
CA HIS A 240 -0.07 12.12 -12.79
C HIS A 240 1.42 11.98 -12.47
N ALA A 241 2.15 11.26 -13.32
CA ALA A 241 3.56 10.95 -13.11
C ALA A 241 4.45 12.20 -12.95
N GLU A 242 4.08 13.32 -13.58
CA GLU A 242 4.79 14.59 -13.50
C GLU A 242 4.85 15.16 -12.07
N LEU A 243 3.91 14.75 -11.20
CA LEU A 243 3.89 15.15 -9.79
C LEU A 243 5.22 14.86 -9.10
N ILE A 244 5.84 13.70 -9.41
CA ILE A 244 7.07 13.21 -8.76
C ILE A 244 8.25 14.18 -8.97
N THR A 245 8.25 14.95 -10.06
CA THR A 245 9.30 15.92 -10.39
C THR A 245 9.01 17.33 -9.88
N SER A 246 7.87 17.56 -9.23
CA SER A 246 7.51 18.88 -8.71
C SER A 246 8.39 19.29 -7.52
N SER A 247 8.64 20.60 -7.37
CA SER A 247 9.46 21.13 -6.27
C SER A 247 8.90 20.77 -4.90
N HIS A 248 7.58 20.82 -4.75
CA HIS A 248 6.91 20.48 -3.50
C HIS A 248 7.04 18.99 -3.15
N PHE A 249 6.88 18.10 -4.13
CA PHE A 249 7.13 16.67 -3.94
C PHE A 249 8.57 16.39 -3.49
N MET A 250 9.55 17.04 -4.13
CA MET A 250 10.96 16.89 -3.79
C MET A 250 11.30 17.43 -2.39
N GLN A 251 10.62 18.48 -1.93
CA GLN A 251 10.77 18.98 -0.55
C GLN A 251 10.25 17.96 0.46
N LEU A 252 9.04 17.41 0.25
CA LEU A 252 8.47 16.38 1.12
C LEU A 252 9.29 15.10 1.10
N LYS A 253 9.83 14.71 -0.04
CA LYS A 253 10.74 13.56 -0.16
C LYS A 253 12.00 13.76 0.69
N ARG A 254 12.61 14.94 0.63
CA ARG A 254 13.77 15.27 1.48
C ARG A 254 13.43 15.19 2.95
N HIS A 255 12.29 15.76 3.34
CA HIS A 255 11.82 15.71 4.73
C HIS A 255 11.61 14.27 5.22
N CYS A 256 10.98 13.41 4.42
CA CYS A 256 10.86 11.98 4.75
C CYS A 256 12.23 11.28 4.90
N LEU A 257 13.20 11.61 4.04
CA LEU A 257 14.56 11.06 4.15
C LEU A 257 15.24 11.47 5.46
N GLU A 258 15.10 12.70 5.88
CA GLU A 258 15.64 13.22 7.15
C GLU A 258 15.02 12.50 8.35
N LEU A 259 13.70 12.27 8.33
CA LEU A 259 12.99 11.53 9.39
C LEU A 259 13.42 10.06 9.48
N LEU A 260 13.63 9.41 8.34
CA LEU A 260 14.00 7.98 8.30
C LEU A 260 15.48 7.73 8.62
N HIS A 261 16.34 8.71 8.38
CA HIS A 261 17.79 8.62 8.57
C HIS A 261 18.36 9.79 9.40
N PRO A 262 17.95 9.94 10.66
CA PRO A 262 18.39 11.08 11.48
C PRO A 262 19.90 11.20 11.67
N GLN A 263 20.67 10.13 11.39
CA GLN A 263 22.13 10.16 11.44
C GLN A 263 22.79 10.69 10.15
N ASN A 264 22.04 10.84 9.06
CA ASN A 264 22.52 11.33 7.76
C ASN A 264 22.23 12.82 7.51
N SER A 265 21.76 13.56 8.51
CA SER A 265 21.52 15.01 8.42
C SER A 265 22.80 15.85 8.15
N HIS A 266 23.95 15.19 7.98
CA HIS A 266 25.23 15.80 7.62
C HIS A 266 25.84 15.19 6.35
N PHE A 267 25.04 15.01 5.26
CA PHE A 267 25.64 14.94 3.94
C PHE A 267 25.92 16.38 3.46
N PRO A 268 27.15 16.88 3.52
CA PRO A 268 27.49 18.10 2.82
C PRO A 268 27.33 17.79 1.33
N LEU A 269 26.44 18.54 0.68
CA LEU A 269 26.39 18.58 -0.79
C LEU A 269 27.80 18.93 -1.27
N GLN A 270 28.59 17.95 -1.68
CA GLN A 270 29.76 18.21 -2.49
C GLN A 270 29.26 18.99 -3.70
N ARG A 271 29.68 20.25 -3.79
CA ARG A 271 29.48 21.09 -4.97
C ARG A 271 29.96 20.26 -6.15
N VAL A 272 29.07 19.93 -7.05
CA VAL A 272 29.45 19.47 -8.38
C VAL A 272 30.27 20.61 -8.97
N HIS A 273 31.58 20.47 -8.95
CA HIS A 273 32.46 21.36 -9.69
C HIS A 273 32.04 21.29 -11.15
N SER A 274 31.62 22.46 -11.66
CA SER A 274 31.36 22.67 -13.08
C SER A 274 32.51 22.11 -13.89
N LEU A 275 32.21 21.20 -14.79
CA LEU A 275 33.09 20.76 -15.87
C LEU A 275 33.20 21.89 -16.90
N SER A 276 33.91 22.95 -16.50
CA SER A 276 34.31 24.05 -17.40
C SER A 276 35.68 24.49 -16.95
N ASP A 277 36.70 23.71 -17.27
CA ASP A 277 38.12 24.14 -17.44
C ASP A 277 38.93 22.91 -17.78
N ALA A 278 38.80 22.43 -19.01
CA ALA A 278 39.78 21.62 -19.67
C ALA A 278 40.53 22.54 -20.65
N PRO A 279 41.86 22.74 -20.50
CA PRO A 279 42.62 23.48 -21.49
C PRO A 279 42.68 22.68 -22.79
N ALA A 280 42.37 23.35 -23.87
CA ALA A 280 42.53 22.84 -25.23
C ALA A 280 44.01 22.49 -25.46
N SER A 281 44.31 21.22 -25.63
CA SER A 281 45.59 20.77 -26.19
C SER A 281 45.48 20.75 -27.71
N GLU A 282 46.19 21.64 -28.39
CA GLU A 282 46.44 21.62 -29.83
C GLU A 282 47.05 20.30 -30.28
N PRO A 283 46.70 19.76 -31.43
CA PRO A 283 47.41 18.63 -32.02
C PRO A 283 48.63 19.14 -32.78
N ASP A 284 49.80 18.73 -32.31
CA ASP A 284 51.10 18.91 -33.00
C ASP A 284 51.14 17.94 -34.22
N PHE A 285 51.07 18.52 -35.43
CA PHE A 285 51.44 17.82 -36.67
C PHE A 285 52.89 18.13 -37.01
N ALA A 286 53.75 17.15 -36.84
CA ALA A 286 55.05 17.19 -37.47
C ALA A 286 55.56 15.76 -37.82
N HIS A 287 55.71 15.56 -39.14
CA HIS A 287 56.48 14.56 -39.93
C HIS A 287 56.22 13.08 -39.76
#